data_4d320d0c93b24b41d1926489e98f0db3
#
_entry.id   4d320d0c93b24b41d1926489e98f0db3
#
_cell.length_a   1.000
_cell.length_b   1.000
_cell.length_c   1.000
_cell.angle_alpha   90.00
_cell.angle_beta   90.00
_cell.angle_gamma   90.00
#
_symmetry.space_group_name_H-M   'P 1'
#
loop_
_entity.id
_entity.type
_entity.pdbx_description
1 polymer ?
#
loop_
_entity_poly.entity_id
_entity_poly.type
_entity_poly.pdbx_seq_one_letter_code
_entity_poly.pdbx_strand_id
1 'polypeptide(L)'
;MAVNCRFATGVHVLVLLASEPDTLQTSTDIALKLDTNPVVVRRVLASLQQAKLIESQKGPTGGSRLLKSPKAISLADVYKAVETGSLFHTPNVHAAPALRVNSALEKIFSGSMIALLDEFEKTSLSQVLKRLGKAGGRK
;
A
#
# COMPACT_ATOMS: atom_id res chain seq x y z
N MET A 1 6.76 -20.17 -3.94
CA MET A 1 6.45 -18.88 -4.58
C MET A 1 6.28 -17.81 -3.52
N ALA A 2 6.99 -16.72 -3.64
CA ALA A 2 6.86 -15.63 -2.68
C ALA A 2 5.53 -14.90 -2.87
N VAL A 3 4.83 -14.66 -1.77
CA VAL A 3 3.60 -13.89 -1.78
C VAL A 3 3.95 -12.43 -1.42
N ASN A 4 3.50 -11.51 -2.25
CA ASN A 4 3.77 -10.10 -2.04
C ASN A 4 2.65 -9.48 -1.21
N CYS A 5 2.99 -9.09 0.01
CA CYS A 5 2.05 -8.47 0.95
C CYS A 5 2.30 -6.97 1.14
N ARG A 6 3.10 -6.34 0.25
CA ARG A 6 3.46 -4.92 0.43
C ARG A 6 2.26 -4.00 0.47
N PHE A 7 1.29 -4.22 -0.38
CA PHE A 7 0.09 -3.39 -0.40
C PHE A 7 -0.66 -3.50 0.93
N ALA A 8 -0.95 -4.72 1.37
CA ALA A 8 -1.63 -4.94 2.64
C ALA A 8 -0.82 -4.36 3.81
N THR A 9 0.50 -4.55 3.80
CA THR A 9 1.38 -3.99 4.83
C THR A 9 1.31 -2.46 4.83
N GLY A 10 1.26 -1.84 3.65
CA GLY A 10 1.08 -0.39 3.53
C GLY A 10 -0.21 0.08 4.18
N VAL A 11 -1.31 -0.63 3.95
CA VAL A 11 -2.59 -0.33 4.60
C VAL A 11 -2.49 -0.50 6.12
N HIS A 12 -1.88 -1.60 6.59
CA HIS A 12 -1.65 -1.83 8.03
C HIS A 12 -0.88 -0.68 8.67
N VAL A 13 0.21 -0.24 8.03
CA VAL A 13 1.02 0.87 8.53
C VAL A 13 0.17 2.13 8.67
N LEU A 14 -0.58 2.47 7.62
CA LEU A 14 -1.41 3.69 7.63
C LEU A 14 -2.53 3.61 8.68
N VAL A 15 -3.10 2.44 8.88
CA VAL A 15 -4.11 2.24 9.93
C VAL A 15 -3.51 2.52 11.31
N LEU A 16 -2.30 2.00 11.58
CA LEU A 16 -1.62 2.26 12.85
C LEU A 16 -1.33 3.74 13.04
N LEU A 17 -0.85 4.41 12.00
CA LEU A 17 -0.54 5.84 12.08
C LEU A 17 -1.83 6.67 12.27
N ALA A 18 -2.91 6.26 11.64
CA ALA A 18 -4.20 6.94 11.78
C ALA A 18 -4.79 6.78 13.17
N SER A 19 -4.49 5.66 13.84
CA SER A 19 -4.99 5.39 15.19
C SER A 19 -4.38 6.32 16.25
N GLU A 20 -3.19 6.82 15.99
CA GLU A 20 -2.48 7.73 16.88
C GLU A 20 -1.89 8.89 16.09
N PRO A 21 -2.76 9.80 15.57
CA PRO A 21 -2.33 10.80 14.59
C PRO A 21 -1.33 11.82 15.12
N ASP A 22 -1.29 12.02 16.43
CA ASP A 22 -0.39 13.00 17.06
C ASP A 22 0.93 12.36 17.54
N THR A 23 1.09 11.07 17.36
CA THR A 23 2.26 10.33 17.84
C THR A 23 3.13 9.90 16.68
N LEU A 24 4.44 10.19 16.77
CA LEU A 24 5.42 9.66 15.83
C LEU A 24 5.70 8.21 16.20
N GLN A 25 5.55 7.30 15.24
CA GLN A 25 5.79 5.87 15.45
C GLN A 25 7.03 5.43 14.67
N THR A 26 7.94 4.74 15.34
CA THR A 26 9.16 4.25 14.69
C THR A 26 8.89 2.98 13.90
N SER A 27 9.79 2.68 12.95
CA SER A 27 9.68 1.42 12.19
C SER A 27 9.74 0.20 13.09
N THR A 28 10.51 0.26 14.18
CA THR A 28 10.61 -0.82 15.15
C THR A 28 9.28 -1.03 15.88
N ASP A 29 8.66 0.06 16.34
CA ASP A 29 7.35 -0.01 17.02
C ASP A 29 6.29 -0.56 16.09
N ILE A 30 6.24 -0.07 14.87
CA ILE A 30 5.27 -0.53 13.87
C ILE A 30 5.47 -2.02 13.58
N ALA A 31 6.73 -2.45 13.40
CA ALA A 31 7.04 -3.84 13.13
C ALA A 31 6.60 -4.77 14.27
N LEU A 32 6.77 -4.34 15.51
CA LEU A 32 6.28 -5.09 16.67
C LEU A 32 4.77 -5.23 16.68
N LYS A 33 4.07 -4.12 16.39
CA LYS A 33 2.59 -4.12 16.39
C LYS A 33 2.02 -4.96 15.25
N LEU A 34 2.71 -5.03 14.12
CA LEU A 34 2.29 -5.81 12.96
C LEU A 34 2.86 -7.23 12.94
N ASP A 35 3.71 -7.56 13.90
CA ASP A 35 4.40 -8.85 13.95
C ASP A 35 5.13 -9.14 12.63
N THR A 36 5.93 -8.19 12.19
CA THR A 36 6.67 -8.30 10.94
C THR A 36 8.10 -7.76 11.08
N ASN A 37 8.89 -7.92 10.02
CA ASN A 37 10.29 -7.53 9.99
C ASN A 37 10.43 -6.00 9.85
N PRO A 38 11.23 -5.33 10.70
CA PRO A 38 11.43 -3.88 10.59
C PRO A 38 11.99 -3.43 9.24
N VAL A 39 12.75 -4.28 8.54
CA VAL A 39 13.28 -3.95 7.21
C VAL A 39 12.15 -3.76 6.21
N VAL A 40 11.16 -4.64 6.25
CA VAL A 40 9.96 -4.54 5.39
C VAL A 40 9.21 -3.26 5.70
N VAL A 41 9.00 -2.97 6.99
CA VAL A 41 8.32 -1.75 7.42
C VAL A 41 9.06 -0.50 6.93
N ARG A 42 10.39 -0.47 7.06
CA ARG A 42 11.19 0.68 6.60
C ARG A 42 11.03 0.92 5.10
N ARG A 43 10.99 -0.15 4.30
CA ARG A 43 10.80 -0.02 2.84
C ARG A 43 9.40 0.53 2.51
N VAL A 44 8.39 0.03 3.20
CA VAL A 44 7.02 0.50 3.02
C VAL A 44 6.90 1.96 3.44
N LEU A 45 7.48 2.34 4.58
CA LEU A 45 7.47 3.73 5.05
C LEU A 45 8.15 4.66 4.04
N ALA A 46 9.27 4.24 3.46
CA ALA A 46 9.98 5.04 2.45
C ALA A 46 9.09 5.28 1.23
N SER A 47 8.38 4.25 0.77
CA SER A 47 7.46 4.36 -0.37
C SER A 47 6.28 5.29 -0.06
N LEU A 48 5.70 5.17 1.11
CA LEU A 48 4.59 6.01 1.55
C LEU A 48 5.01 7.47 1.71
N GLN A 49 6.22 7.70 2.21
CA GLN A 49 6.79 9.03 2.34
C GLN A 49 7.04 9.67 0.99
N GLN A 50 7.59 8.91 0.05
CA GLN A 50 7.83 9.40 -1.31
C GLN A 50 6.52 9.80 -2.00
N ALA A 51 5.44 9.08 -1.71
CA ALA A 51 4.10 9.40 -2.22
C ALA A 51 3.41 10.52 -1.44
N LYS A 52 4.07 11.06 -0.41
CA LYS A 52 3.55 12.15 0.44
C LYS A 52 2.28 11.79 1.20
N LEU A 53 2.11 10.52 1.53
CA LEU A 53 1.01 10.07 2.38
C LEU A 53 1.37 10.17 3.86
N ILE A 54 2.66 10.09 4.17
CA ILE A 54 3.18 10.22 5.53
C ILE A 54 4.36 11.18 5.53
N GLU A 55 4.71 11.65 6.72
CA GLU A 55 5.95 12.38 6.96
C GLU A 55 6.75 11.67 8.03
N SER A 56 8.06 11.83 7.99
CA SER A 56 8.98 11.18 8.93
C SER A 56 9.96 12.19 9.48
N GLN A 57 10.31 12.04 10.77
CA GLN A 57 11.34 12.80 11.44
C GLN A 57 12.45 11.87 11.89
N LYS A 58 13.69 12.28 11.68
CA LYS A 58 14.87 11.54 12.12
C LYS A 58 15.20 11.84 13.57
N GLY A 59 16.02 11.01 14.18
CA GLY A 59 16.56 11.21 15.51
C GLY A 59 15.88 10.38 16.57
N PRO A 60 16.35 10.53 17.85
CA PRO A 60 15.87 9.66 18.95
C PRO A 60 14.37 9.82 19.25
N THR A 61 13.82 10.99 18.98
CA THR A 61 12.39 11.27 19.20
C THR A 61 11.62 11.26 17.88
N GLY A 62 12.21 10.71 16.82
CA GLY A 62 11.62 10.68 15.51
C GLY A 62 10.60 9.56 15.32
N GLY A 63 10.18 9.40 14.10
CA GLY A 63 9.20 8.42 13.68
C GLY A 63 8.40 8.93 12.51
N SER A 64 7.27 8.29 12.25
CA SER A 64 6.40 8.63 11.13
C SER A 64 4.99 8.91 11.60
N ARG A 65 4.28 9.75 10.85
CA ARG A 65 2.85 10.03 11.05
C ARG A 65 2.20 10.39 9.73
N LEU A 66 0.87 10.35 9.69
CA LEU A 66 0.13 10.72 8.48
C LEU A 66 0.38 12.19 8.11
N LEU A 67 0.61 12.42 6.83
CA LEU A 67 0.68 13.77 6.27
C LEU A 67 -0.69 14.24 5.77
N LYS A 68 -1.50 13.29 5.27
CA LYS A 68 -2.86 13.56 4.78
C LYS A 68 -3.88 12.95 5.71
N SER A 69 -5.09 13.54 5.74
CA SER A 69 -6.18 12.95 6.51
C SER A 69 -6.61 11.61 5.91
N PRO A 70 -7.13 10.68 6.73
CA PRO A 70 -7.60 9.39 6.21
C PRO A 70 -8.65 9.49 5.10
N LYS A 71 -9.46 10.52 5.09
CA LYS A 71 -10.45 10.75 4.03
C LYS A 71 -9.80 11.08 2.69
N ALA A 72 -8.60 11.63 2.72
CA ALA A 72 -7.88 12.06 1.52
C ALA A 72 -6.96 10.97 0.95
N ILE A 73 -6.89 9.80 1.59
CA ILE A 73 -6.06 8.68 1.14
C ILE A 73 -6.98 7.57 0.66
N SER A 74 -6.90 7.23 -0.63
CA SER A 74 -7.62 6.07 -1.17
C SER A 74 -6.73 4.83 -1.15
N LEU A 75 -7.34 3.65 -1.25
CA LEU A 75 -6.58 2.42 -1.41
C LEU A 75 -5.78 2.43 -2.72
N ALA A 76 -6.27 3.13 -3.75
CA ALA A 76 -5.51 3.31 -4.99
C ALA A 76 -4.21 4.09 -4.73
N ASP A 77 -4.26 5.14 -3.90
CA ASP A 77 -3.07 5.91 -3.52
C ASP A 77 -2.04 5.01 -2.85
N VAL A 78 -2.48 4.14 -1.95
CA VAL A 78 -1.60 3.21 -1.24
C VAL A 78 -0.99 2.21 -2.21
N TYR A 79 -1.80 1.63 -3.08
CA TYR A 79 -1.33 0.67 -4.08
C TYR A 79 -0.25 1.29 -4.97
N LYS A 80 -0.51 2.49 -5.49
CA LYS A 80 0.46 3.20 -6.36
C LYS A 80 1.75 3.55 -5.62
N ALA A 81 1.66 3.77 -4.31
CA ALA A 81 2.83 4.12 -3.50
C ALA A 81 3.77 2.93 -3.32
N VAL A 82 3.22 1.75 -3.04
CA VAL A 82 4.01 0.59 -2.62
C VAL A 82 4.26 -0.44 -3.71
N GLU A 83 3.41 -0.49 -4.73
CA GLU A 83 3.57 -1.42 -5.83
C GLU A 83 4.21 -0.72 -7.03
N THR A 84 5.23 -1.35 -7.58
CA THR A 84 5.91 -0.86 -8.78
C THR A 84 5.73 -1.89 -9.89
N GLY A 85 5.30 -1.43 -11.06
CA GLY A 85 5.12 -2.29 -12.20
C GLY A 85 3.73 -2.92 -12.26
N SER A 86 3.58 -3.84 -13.20
CA SER A 86 2.31 -4.49 -13.48
C SER A 86 2.07 -5.68 -12.54
N LEU A 87 0.80 -5.88 -12.17
CA LEU A 87 0.38 -7.04 -11.41
C LEU A 87 0.55 -8.34 -12.22
N PHE A 88 0.37 -8.25 -13.53
CA PHE A 88 0.49 -9.38 -14.44
C PHE A 88 1.61 -9.14 -15.43
N HIS A 89 2.34 -10.21 -15.73
CA HIS A 89 3.47 -10.16 -16.65
C HIS A 89 3.27 -11.17 -17.78
N THR A 90 3.83 -10.86 -18.94
CA THR A 90 3.86 -11.78 -20.08
C THR A 90 5.21 -12.47 -20.14
N PRO A 91 5.25 -13.71 -20.68
CA PRO A 91 6.53 -14.41 -20.82
C PRO A 91 7.43 -13.73 -21.84
N ASN A 92 8.74 -13.92 -21.66
CA ASN A 92 9.73 -13.43 -22.60
C ASN A 92 9.78 -14.40 -23.80
N VAL A 93 9.25 -13.97 -24.94
CA VAL A 93 9.14 -14.80 -26.13
C VAL A 93 9.66 -14.04 -27.36
N HIS A 94 10.04 -14.79 -28.40
CA HIS A 94 10.63 -14.23 -29.62
C HIS A 94 9.88 -14.60 -30.89
N ALA A 95 9.05 -15.65 -30.86
CA ALA A 95 8.30 -16.09 -32.04
C ALA A 95 7.10 -15.19 -32.28
N ALA A 96 6.83 -14.88 -33.55
CA ALA A 96 5.77 -13.96 -33.95
C ALA A 96 4.37 -14.31 -33.38
N PRO A 97 3.92 -15.60 -33.40
CA PRO A 97 2.63 -15.93 -32.83
C PRO A 97 2.53 -15.62 -31.33
N ALA A 98 3.60 -15.94 -30.56
CA ALA A 98 3.65 -15.69 -29.13
C ALA A 98 3.72 -14.19 -28.84
N LEU A 99 4.45 -13.42 -29.66
CA LEU A 99 4.51 -11.95 -29.51
C LEU A 99 3.14 -11.31 -29.71
N ARG A 100 2.34 -11.83 -30.63
CA ARG A 100 0.97 -11.34 -30.83
C ARG A 100 0.07 -11.61 -29.64
N VAL A 101 0.22 -12.78 -29.03
CA VAL A 101 -0.53 -13.13 -27.82
C VAL A 101 -0.13 -12.18 -26.68
N ASN A 102 1.18 -11.96 -26.48
CA ASN A 102 1.66 -11.04 -25.46
C ASN A 102 1.10 -9.63 -25.68
N SER A 103 1.10 -9.15 -26.92
CA SER A 103 0.57 -7.81 -27.23
C SER A 103 -0.92 -7.71 -26.86
N ALA A 104 -1.71 -8.72 -27.18
CA ALA A 104 -3.12 -8.76 -26.83
C ALA A 104 -3.32 -8.80 -25.30
N LEU A 105 -2.53 -9.64 -24.60
CA LEU A 105 -2.60 -9.76 -23.15
C LEU A 105 -2.21 -8.47 -22.45
N GLU A 106 -1.18 -7.76 -22.93
CA GLU A 106 -0.75 -6.49 -22.35
C GLU A 106 -1.88 -5.45 -22.37
N LYS A 107 -2.64 -5.40 -23.45
CA LYS A 107 -3.80 -4.50 -23.55
C LYS A 107 -4.89 -4.89 -22.56
N ILE A 108 -5.17 -6.19 -22.46
CA ILE A 108 -6.18 -6.71 -21.52
C ILE A 108 -5.73 -6.42 -20.07
N PHE A 109 -4.47 -6.68 -19.76
CA PHE A 109 -3.92 -6.46 -18.41
C PHE A 109 -3.95 -4.97 -18.05
N SER A 110 -3.62 -4.09 -18.99
CA SER A 110 -3.70 -2.64 -18.75
C SER A 110 -5.12 -2.20 -18.42
N GLY A 111 -6.10 -2.69 -19.17
CA GLY A 111 -7.50 -2.40 -18.89
C GLY A 111 -7.95 -2.94 -17.54
N SER A 112 -7.49 -4.14 -17.19
CA SER A 112 -7.80 -4.75 -15.89
C SER A 112 -7.19 -3.96 -14.73
N MET A 113 -5.97 -3.45 -14.91
CA MET A 113 -5.33 -2.61 -13.90
C MET A 113 -6.08 -1.30 -13.69
N ILE A 114 -6.55 -0.68 -14.76
CA ILE A 114 -7.36 0.54 -14.66
C ILE A 114 -8.63 0.26 -13.85
N ALA A 115 -9.31 -0.84 -14.15
CA ALA A 115 -10.52 -1.23 -13.42
C ALA A 115 -10.24 -1.49 -11.93
N LEU A 116 -9.13 -2.17 -11.64
CA LEU A 116 -8.72 -2.44 -10.27
C LEU A 116 -8.47 -1.14 -9.49
N LEU A 117 -7.71 -0.22 -10.07
CA LEU A 117 -7.40 1.06 -9.44
C LEU A 117 -8.64 1.92 -9.28
N ASP A 118 -9.56 1.91 -10.24
CA ASP A 118 -10.83 2.61 -10.13
C ASP A 118 -11.64 2.09 -8.94
N GLU A 119 -11.63 0.78 -8.72
CA GLU A 119 -12.34 0.19 -7.59
C GLU A 119 -11.67 0.58 -6.26
N PHE A 120 -10.34 0.54 -6.20
CA PHE A 120 -9.61 0.96 -5.00
C PHE A 120 -9.78 2.46 -4.70
N GLU A 121 -9.97 3.28 -5.73
CA GLU A 121 -10.19 4.72 -5.57
C GLU A 121 -11.47 5.01 -4.78
N LYS A 122 -12.45 4.13 -4.85
CA LYS A 122 -13.73 4.27 -4.16
C LYS A 122 -13.67 4.03 -2.66
N THR A 123 -12.58 3.45 -2.15
CA THR A 123 -12.43 3.16 -0.72
C THR A 123 -11.29 4.00 -0.15
N SER A 124 -11.61 4.84 0.82
CA SER A 124 -10.62 5.62 1.55
C SER A 124 -10.11 4.90 2.78
N LEU A 125 -8.96 5.35 3.29
CA LEU A 125 -8.44 4.86 4.57
C LEU A 125 -9.46 5.08 5.69
N SER A 126 -10.19 6.19 5.64
CA SER A 126 -11.27 6.51 6.61
C SER A 126 -12.33 5.42 6.62
N GLN A 127 -12.71 4.89 5.45
CA GLN A 127 -13.69 3.82 5.35
C GLN A 127 -13.16 2.49 5.88
N VAL A 128 -11.87 2.22 5.68
CA VAL A 128 -11.22 1.04 6.28
C VAL A 128 -11.28 1.12 7.80
N LEU A 129 -10.93 2.28 8.35
CA LEU A 129 -10.97 2.52 9.80
C LEU A 129 -12.39 2.34 10.35
N LYS A 130 -13.41 2.81 9.65
CA LYS A 130 -14.80 2.62 10.07
C LYS A 130 -15.19 1.16 10.15
N ARG A 131 -14.75 0.35 9.19
CA ARG A 131 -15.01 -1.09 9.21
C ARG A 131 -14.36 -1.77 10.42
N LEU A 132 -13.15 -1.34 10.79
CA LEU A 132 -12.46 -1.86 11.98
C LEU A 132 -13.19 -1.46 13.25
N GLY A 133 -13.67 -0.22 13.33
CA GLY A 133 -14.44 0.27 14.46
C GLY A 133 -15.71 -0.56 14.69
N LYS A 134 -16.43 -0.91 13.64
CA LYS A 134 -17.60 -1.77 13.74
C LYS A 134 -17.26 -3.16 14.25
N ALA A 135 -16.17 -3.76 13.74
CA ALA A 135 -15.71 -5.06 14.20
C ALA A 135 -15.28 -5.02 15.65
N GLY A 136 -14.56 -3.96 16.07
CA GLY A 136 -14.11 -3.77 17.46
C GLY A 136 -15.26 -3.51 18.42
N GLY A 137 -16.31 -2.87 17.97
CA GLY A 137 -17.48 -2.52 18.78
C GLY A 137 -18.32 -3.70 19.24
N ARG A 138 -18.00 -4.89 18.79
CA ARG A 138 -18.72 -6.12 19.17
C ARG A 138 -18.18 -6.82 20.41
N LYS A 139 -17.18 -6.28 21.01
CA LYS A 139 -16.61 -6.87 22.24
C LYS A 139 -17.56 -6.76 23.42
#